data_b90865a5c458c0e9ca53433f6c588577
#
_entry.id   b90865a5c458c0e9ca53433f6c588577
#
_cell.length_a   1.000
_cell.length_b   1.000
_cell.length_c   1.000
_cell.angle_alpha   90.00
_cell.angle_beta   90.00
_cell.angle_gamma   90.00
#
_symmetry.space_group_name_H-M   'P 1'
#
loop_
_entity.id
_entity.type
_entity.pdbx_description
1 polymer ?
#
loop_
_entity_poly.entity_id
_entity_poly.type
_entity_poly.pdbx_seq_one_letter_code
_entity_poly.pdbx_strand_id
1 'polypeptide(L)'
;MAAGKGRKLIASNKKAYHDYFIEETYECGIELAGTEVKSLRAGKVNLRESYAVVKSGEVFLCGMHISPYEQGNRYNRDPLRDRKLLLHKREIMRLLGYIQQKGLTLVPTELYFSNGRVKAEL
;
A
#
# COMPACT_ATOMS: atom_id res chain seq x y z
N MET A 1 11.89 11.45 -17.08
CA MET A 1 10.69 11.55 -16.36
C MET A 1 10.90 11.71 -14.86
N ALA A 2 10.33 12.74 -14.30
CA ALA A 2 10.53 13.03 -12.88
C ALA A 2 9.96 11.95 -11.97
N ALA A 3 8.91 11.27 -12.41
CA ALA A 3 8.22 10.26 -11.59
C ALA A 3 9.13 9.13 -11.13
N GLY A 4 10.15 8.78 -11.90
CA GLY A 4 11.08 7.74 -11.50
C GLY A 4 12.22 8.21 -10.61
N LYS A 5 12.41 9.53 -10.52
CA LYS A 5 13.55 10.10 -9.80
C LYS A 5 13.25 10.10 -8.29
N GLY A 6 14.15 9.52 -7.51
CA GLY A 6 13.99 9.43 -6.07
C GLY A 6 13.04 8.32 -5.63
N ARG A 7 12.48 7.57 -6.55
CA ARG A 7 11.64 6.41 -6.24
C ARG A 7 12.46 5.14 -6.36
N LYS A 8 12.34 4.30 -5.35
CA LYS A 8 12.97 2.98 -5.37
C LYS A 8 11.88 1.93 -5.18
N LEU A 9 11.62 1.15 -6.21
CA LEU A 9 10.59 0.12 -6.16
C LEU A 9 10.93 -0.95 -5.13
N ILE A 10 9.95 -1.26 -4.28
CA ILE A 10 10.04 -2.34 -3.31
C ILE A 10 9.35 -3.58 -3.87
N ALA A 11 8.13 -3.43 -4.36
CA ALA A 11 7.34 -4.53 -4.90
C ALA A 11 6.31 -4.00 -5.87
N SER A 12 5.93 -4.81 -6.84
CA SER A 12 4.83 -4.50 -7.75
C SER A 12 3.82 -5.64 -7.75
N ASN A 13 2.57 -5.30 -8.01
CA ASN A 13 1.49 -6.26 -8.04
C ASN A 13 1.09 -6.53 -9.49
N LYS A 14 1.80 -7.43 -10.13
CA LYS A 14 1.56 -7.78 -11.55
C LYS A 14 0.18 -8.35 -11.76
N LYS A 15 -0.34 -9.08 -10.77
CA LYS A 15 -1.67 -9.65 -10.83
C LYS A 15 -2.75 -8.56 -10.95
N ALA A 16 -2.57 -7.42 -10.30
CA ALA A 16 -3.51 -6.32 -10.40
C ALA A 16 -3.62 -5.80 -11.83
N TYR A 17 -2.49 -5.64 -12.51
CA TYR A 17 -2.49 -5.20 -13.91
C TYR A 17 -3.06 -6.25 -14.85
N HIS A 18 -2.94 -7.52 -14.50
CA HIS A 18 -3.47 -8.61 -15.32
C HIS A 18 -4.97 -8.78 -15.12
N ASP A 19 -5.44 -8.71 -13.86
CA ASP A 19 -6.83 -9.02 -13.51
C ASP A 19 -7.77 -7.83 -13.59
N TYR A 20 -7.24 -6.61 -13.53
CA TYR A 20 -8.04 -5.39 -13.47
C TYR A 20 -7.64 -4.39 -14.52
N PHE A 21 -8.63 -3.62 -14.97
CA PHE A 21 -8.39 -2.45 -15.79
C PHE A 21 -8.14 -1.26 -14.85
N ILE A 22 -6.93 -0.74 -14.85
CA ILE A 22 -6.54 0.35 -13.94
C ILE A 22 -7.01 1.68 -14.52
N GLU A 23 -7.99 2.32 -13.88
CA GLU A 23 -8.55 3.58 -14.34
C GLU A 23 -7.81 4.80 -13.81
N GLU A 24 -7.44 4.77 -12.52
CA GLU A 24 -6.74 5.86 -11.86
C GLU A 24 -5.80 5.30 -10.81
N THR A 25 -4.74 6.05 -10.52
CA THR A 25 -3.80 5.70 -9.44
C THR A 25 -3.64 6.86 -8.49
N TYR A 26 -3.38 6.53 -7.21
CA TYR A 26 -3.14 7.50 -6.15
C TYR A 26 -1.89 7.11 -5.39
N GLU A 27 -1.04 8.09 -5.11
CA GLU A 27 0.09 7.87 -4.22
C GLU A 27 -0.36 8.09 -2.78
N CYS A 28 -0.10 7.11 -1.91
CA CYS A 28 -0.51 7.15 -0.51
C CYS A 28 0.71 7.00 0.38
N GLY A 29 0.75 7.73 1.49
CA GLY A 29 1.64 7.37 2.59
C GLY A 29 1.09 6.10 3.24
N ILE A 30 1.91 5.44 4.03
CA ILE A 30 1.49 4.24 4.76
C ILE A 30 2.10 4.24 6.15
N GLU A 31 1.30 3.95 7.16
CA GLU A 31 1.75 3.84 8.55
C GLU A 31 2.36 2.48 8.79
N LEU A 32 3.64 2.47 9.15
CA LEU A 32 4.40 1.25 9.36
C LEU A 32 5.19 1.31 10.66
N ALA A 33 5.39 0.14 11.29
CA ALA A 33 6.32 0.01 12.38
C ALA A 33 7.76 -0.06 11.84
N GLY A 34 8.75 0.24 12.67
CA GLY A 34 10.15 0.20 12.26
C GLY A 34 10.59 -1.15 11.73
N THR A 35 10.12 -2.24 12.35
CA THR A 35 10.44 -3.59 11.91
C THR A 35 9.86 -3.88 10.52
N GLU A 36 8.69 -3.34 10.23
CA GLU A 36 8.08 -3.48 8.90
C GLU A 36 8.89 -2.77 7.83
N VAL A 37 9.37 -1.57 8.13
CA VAL A 37 10.22 -0.81 7.20
C VAL A 37 11.50 -1.59 6.89
N LYS A 38 12.10 -2.20 7.91
CA LYS A 38 13.32 -3.01 7.74
C LYS A 38 13.07 -4.21 6.85
N SER A 39 11.93 -4.89 7.03
CA SER A 39 11.55 -6.01 6.16
C SER A 39 11.33 -5.56 4.73
N LEU A 40 10.72 -4.39 4.53
CA LEU A 40 10.51 -3.84 3.19
C LEU A 40 11.82 -3.52 2.49
N ARG A 41 12.83 -3.03 3.23
CA ARG A 41 14.15 -2.79 2.65
C ARG A 41 14.79 -4.07 2.17
N ALA A 42 14.49 -5.19 2.82
CA ALA A 42 14.95 -6.51 2.40
C ALA A 42 14.07 -7.15 1.33
N GLY A 43 13.01 -6.45 0.88
CA GLY A 43 12.10 -6.95 -0.15
C GLY A 43 11.17 -8.04 0.31
N LYS A 44 10.99 -8.20 1.62
CA LYS A 44 10.20 -9.30 2.21
C LYS A 44 8.74 -8.90 2.36
N VAL A 45 8.06 -8.76 1.24
CA VAL A 45 6.66 -8.33 1.18
C VAL A 45 5.94 -9.05 0.04
N ASN A 46 4.65 -9.29 0.22
CA ASN A 46 3.81 -9.85 -0.82
C ASN A 46 2.54 -9.01 -0.94
N LEU A 47 2.35 -8.39 -2.12
CA LEU A 47 1.18 -7.57 -2.44
C LEU A 47 0.06 -8.33 -3.12
N ARG A 48 0.31 -9.55 -3.54
CA ARG A 48 -0.54 -10.25 -4.51
C ARG A 48 -2.01 -10.33 -4.16
N GLU A 49 -2.32 -10.63 -2.90
CA GLU A 49 -3.70 -10.78 -2.44
C GLU A 49 -4.20 -9.57 -1.65
N SER A 50 -3.50 -8.46 -1.73
CA SER A 50 -3.86 -7.28 -0.97
C SER A 50 -4.94 -6.45 -1.65
N TYR A 51 -5.65 -5.68 -0.85
CA TYR A 51 -6.71 -4.79 -1.30
C TYR A 51 -6.83 -3.65 -0.29
N ALA A 52 -7.54 -2.60 -0.67
CA ALA A 52 -7.77 -1.49 0.24
C ALA A 52 -9.27 -1.30 0.48
N VAL A 53 -9.61 -0.86 1.67
CA VAL A 53 -10.99 -0.57 2.06
C VAL A 53 -11.07 0.82 2.68
N VAL A 54 -12.23 1.46 2.52
CA VAL A 54 -12.54 2.71 3.20
C VAL A 54 -13.43 2.38 4.39
N LYS A 55 -13.00 2.77 5.59
CA LYS A 55 -13.67 2.44 6.81
C LYS A 55 -13.62 3.64 7.75
N SER A 56 -14.78 4.14 8.18
CA SER A 56 -14.88 5.31 9.07
C SER A 56 -14.09 6.53 8.57
N GLY A 57 -14.16 6.78 7.27
CA GLY A 57 -13.49 7.92 6.65
C GLY A 57 -11.99 7.78 6.48
N GLU A 58 -11.45 6.58 6.69
CA GLU A 58 -10.03 6.29 6.53
C GLU A 58 -9.82 5.10 5.61
N VAL A 59 -8.65 5.04 4.97
CA VAL A 59 -8.33 3.97 4.02
C VAL A 59 -7.31 3.03 4.65
N PHE A 60 -7.56 1.73 4.57
CA PHE A 60 -6.68 0.70 5.12
C PHE A 60 -6.27 -0.26 4.02
N LEU A 61 -4.98 -0.62 4.02
CA LEU A 61 -4.44 -1.66 3.15
C LEU A 61 -4.47 -2.98 3.91
N CYS A 62 -5.20 -3.95 3.35
CA CYS A 62 -5.45 -5.25 3.97
C CYS A 62 -4.83 -6.37 3.14
N GLY A 63 -4.48 -7.45 3.79
CA GLY A 63 -3.99 -8.64 3.09
C GLY A 63 -2.57 -8.55 2.55
N MET A 64 -1.85 -7.46 2.84
CA MET A 64 -0.45 -7.36 2.47
C MET A 64 0.41 -8.04 3.53
N HIS A 65 1.17 -9.05 3.12
CA HIS A 65 2.06 -9.77 4.02
C HIS A 65 3.42 -9.10 4.06
N ILE A 66 3.85 -8.67 5.24
CA ILE A 66 5.21 -8.20 5.47
C ILE A 66 5.84 -9.18 6.45
N SER A 67 6.89 -9.87 6.01
CA SER A 67 7.55 -10.88 6.83
C SER A 67 8.13 -10.27 8.10
N PRO A 68 8.08 -10.97 9.24
CA PRO A 68 8.70 -10.48 10.46
C PRO A 68 10.19 -10.25 10.24
N TYR A 69 10.71 -9.21 10.86
CA TYR A 69 12.13 -8.92 10.83
C TYR A 69 12.81 -9.77 11.90
N GLU A 70 13.74 -10.64 11.51
CA GLU A 70 14.32 -11.61 12.43
C GLU A 70 14.95 -10.99 13.66
N GLN A 71 15.62 -9.85 13.50
CA GLN A 71 16.24 -9.15 14.61
C GLN A 71 15.25 -8.32 15.43
N GLY A 72 13.98 -8.25 14.99
CA GLY A 72 12.96 -7.47 15.66
C GLY A 72 12.36 -8.14 16.88
N ASN A 73 12.35 -9.46 16.91
CA ASN A 73 11.79 -10.25 18.03
C ASN A 73 10.39 -9.74 18.43
N ARG A 74 10.24 -9.35 19.70
CA ARG A 74 8.96 -8.90 20.26
C ARG A 74 8.43 -7.60 19.66
N TYR A 75 9.25 -6.86 18.92
CA TYR A 75 8.81 -5.61 18.28
C TYR A 75 8.17 -5.83 16.93
N ASN A 76 8.14 -7.07 16.44
CA ASN A 76 7.47 -7.38 15.19
C ASN A 76 5.96 -7.26 15.35
N ARG A 77 5.30 -6.86 14.26
CA ARG A 77 3.84 -6.79 14.17
C ARG A 77 3.30 -8.03 13.47
N ASP A 78 2.01 -8.27 13.59
CA ASP A 78 1.33 -9.31 12.83
C ASP A 78 1.63 -9.09 11.35
N PRO A 79 2.18 -10.10 10.63
CA PRO A 79 2.53 -9.96 9.21
C PRO A 79 1.39 -9.51 8.32
N LEU A 80 0.16 -9.85 8.68
CA LEU A 80 -1.03 -9.54 7.88
C LEU A 80 -1.92 -8.44 8.47
N ARG A 81 -1.42 -7.68 9.43
CA ARG A 81 -2.23 -6.63 10.03
C ARG A 81 -2.65 -5.59 8.98
N ASP A 82 -3.80 -4.98 9.19
CA ASP A 82 -4.25 -3.87 8.36
C ASP A 82 -3.35 -2.66 8.61
N ARG A 83 -3.04 -1.92 7.55
CA ARG A 83 -2.19 -0.75 7.65
C ARG A 83 -2.89 0.46 7.09
N LYS A 84 -2.89 1.54 7.86
CA LYS A 84 -3.56 2.77 7.47
C LYS A 84 -2.78 3.44 6.33
N LEU A 85 -3.51 3.82 5.30
CA LEU A 85 -2.97 4.60 4.20
C LEU A 85 -3.27 6.08 4.44
N LEU A 86 -2.30 6.92 4.11
CA LEU A 86 -2.39 8.36 4.34
C LEU A 86 -2.69 9.06 3.02
N LEU A 87 -3.89 9.61 2.92
CA LEU A 87 -4.34 10.38 1.78
C LEU A 87 -4.96 11.69 2.26
N HIS A 88 -5.08 12.64 1.36
CA HIS A 88 -5.86 13.84 1.65
C HIS A 88 -7.33 13.49 1.77
N LYS A 89 -8.04 14.19 2.63
CA LYS A 89 -9.46 13.93 2.86
C LYS A 89 -10.28 13.97 1.58
N ARG A 90 -9.99 14.92 0.69
CA ARG A 90 -10.69 15.02 -0.61
C ARG A 90 -10.46 13.80 -1.50
N GLU A 91 -9.27 13.20 -1.41
CA GLU A 91 -8.95 11.97 -2.15
C GLU A 91 -9.76 10.79 -1.62
N ILE A 92 -9.86 10.69 -0.29
CA ILE A 92 -10.67 9.64 0.35
C ILE A 92 -12.12 9.76 -0.07
N MET A 93 -12.67 10.97 -0.07
CA MET A 93 -14.04 11.20 -0.46
C MET A 93 -14.27 10.82 -1.93
N ARG A 94 -13.31 11.13 -2.79
CA ARG A 94 -13.37 10.79 -4.21
C ARG A 94 -13.36 9.28 -4.42
N LEU A 95 -12.47 8.58 -3.71
CA LEU A 95 -12.40 7.12 -3.76
C LEU A 95 -13.68 6.48 -3.29
N LEU A 96 -14.25 6.99 -2.19
CA LEU A 96 -15.53 6.48 -1.68
C LEU A 96 -16.65 6.65 -2.69
N GLY A 97 -16.68 7.79 -3.38
CA GLY A 97 -17.64 8.03 -4.43
C GLY A 97 -17.52 7.03 -5.58
N TYR A 98 -16.32 6.73 -6.01
CA TYR A 98 -16.08 5.75 -7.07
C TYR A 98 -16.53 4.35 -6.64
N ILE A 99 -16.25 3.95 -5.41
CA ILE A 99 -16.67 2.65 -4.89
C ILE A 99 -18.19 2.54 -4.89
N GLN A 100 -18.87 3.57 -4.40
CA GLN A 100 -20.32 3.56 -4.26
C GLN A 100 -21.04 3.67 -5.60
N GLN A 101 -20.52 4.48 -6.52
CA GLN A 101 -21.21 4.76 -7.79
C GLN A 101 -20.85 3.79 -8.90
N LYS A 102 -19.59 3.38 -8.97
CA LYS A 102 -19.09 2.55 -10.07
C LYS A 102 -18.75 1.13 -9.65
N GLY A 103 -18.78 0.82 -8.37
CA GLY A 103 -18.42 -0.51 -7.88
C GLY A 103 -16.95 -0.83 -8.07
N LEU A 104 -16.07 0.17 -8.05
CA LEU A 104 -14.66 -0.05 -8.26
C LEU A 104 -13.99 -0.69 -7.06
N THR A 105 -12.95 -1.46 -7.32
CA THR A 105 -12.12 -2.09 -6.29
C THR A 105 -10.81 -1.30 -6.16
N LEU A 106 -10.34 -1.14 -4.93
CA LEU A 106 -9.06 -0.51 -4.64
C LEU A 106 -8.02 -1.60 -4.43
N VAL A 107 -6.98 -1.58 -5.27
CA VAL A 107 -5.89 -2.56 -5.16
C VAL A 107 -4.55 -1.81 -5.19
N PRO A 108 -3.56 -2.26 -4.39
CA PRO A 108 -2.24 -1.67 -4.48
C PRO A 108 -1.54 -2.20 -5.72
N THR A 109 -0.90 -1.31 -6.47
CA THR A 109 -0.16 -1.68 -7.67
C THR A 109 1.34 -1.73 -7.42
N GLU A 110 1.83 -0.83 -6.57
CA GLU A 110 3.26 -0.74 -6.26
C GLU A 110 3.50 -0.26 -4.84
N LEU A 111 4.61 -0.72 -4.26
CA LEU A 111 5.22 -0.12 -3.07
C LEU A 111 6.59 0.39 -3.47
N TYR A 112 6.96 1.55 -2.97
CA TYR A 112 8.26 2.13 -3.27
C TYR A 112 8.72 3.06 -2.15
N PHE A 113 10.04 3.32 -2.09
CA PHE A 113 10.60 4.38 -1.25
C PHE A 113 10.64 5.67 -2.06
N SER A 114 10.22 6.76 -1.45
CA SER A 114 10.31 8.08 -2.03
C SER A 114 10.70 9.07 -0.93
N ASN A 115 11.83 9.74 -1.11
CA ASN A 115 12.35 10.68 -0.12
C ASN A 115 12.44 10.07 1.29
N GLY A 116 12.92 8.83 1.37
CA GLY A 116 13.11 8.13 2.64
C GLY A 116 11.84 7.61 3.28
N ARG A 117 10.70 7.72 2.62
CA ARG A 117 9.42 7.22 3.14
C ARG A 117 8.84 6.16 2.22
N VAL A 118 8.12 5.21 2.82
CA VAL A 118 7.42 4.20 2.04
C VAL A 118 6.11 4.78 1.53
N LYS A 119 5.86 4.58 0.24
CA LYS A 119 4.64 5.00 -0.42
C LYS A 119 3.99 3.80 -1.09
N ALA A 120 2.66 3.82 -1.16
CA ALA A 120 1.90 2.83 -1.89
C ALA A 120 1.15 3.52 -3.02
N GLU A 121 1.05 2.86 -4.16
CA GLU A 121 0.21 3.30 -5.27
C GLU A 121 -1.04 2.42 -5.30
N LEU A 122 -2.20 3.06 -5.26
CA LEU A 122 -3.48 2.35 -5.35
C LEU A 122 -4.08 2.42 -6.73
#